data_6d36d9ff14597295f7168643fc199e44
#
_entry.id   6d36d9ff14597295f7168643fc199e44
#
_cell.length_a   1.000
_cell.length_b   1.000
_cell.length_c   1.000
_cell.angle_alpha   90.00
_cell.angle_beta   90.00
_cell.angle_gamma   90.00
#
_symmetry.space_group_name_H-M   'P 1'
#
loop_
_entity.id
_entity.type
_entity.pdbx_description
1 polymer ?
#
loop_
_entity_poly.entity_id
_entity_poly.type
_entity_poly.pdbx_seq_one_letter_code
_entity_poly.pdbx_strand_id
1 'polypeptide(L)'
;MVHSKTKTSFYRRIYVTWLIQQGVNTVPKIIEATDMPRRTAQDTLAAIHELEIDLENNNGSYRVRDWGAVNANWVNKNINQIKAVLEYP
;
A
#
# COMPACT_ATOMS: atom_id res chain seq x y z
N MET A 1 -8.66 20.66 2.10
CA MET A 1 -8.35 20.47 0.70
C MET A 1 -8.67 19.04 0.28
N VAL A 2 -9.34 18.90 -0.85
CA VAL A 2 -9.74 17.58 -1.34
C VAL A 2 -8.67 17.08 -2.32
N HIS A 3 -8.14 15.88 -2.06
CA HIS A 3 -7.18 15.23 -2.95
C HIS A 3 -7.93 14.45 -4.03
N SER A 4 -7.35 14.38 -5.23
CA SER A 4 -7.97 13.66 -6.34
C SER A 4 -8.02 12.16 -6.05
N LYS A 5 -8.97 11.47 -6.70
CA LYS A 5 -9.06 10.00 -6.59
C LYS A 5 -7.80 9.32 -7.13
N THR A 6 -7.21 9.89 -8.16
CA THR A 6 -5.95 9.37 -8.73
C THR A 6 -4.83 9.42 -7.70
N LYS A 7 -4.69 10.54 -6.99
CA LYS A 7 -3.67 10.70 -5.96
C LYS A 7 -3.92 9.77 -4.79
N THR A 8 -5.14 9.70 -4.27
CA THR A 8 -5.44 8.84 -3.12
C THR A 8 -5.30 7.37 -3.48
N SER A 9 -5.69 6.98 -4.68
CA SER A 9 -5.53 5.61 -5.16
C SER A 9 -4.04 5.24 -5.25
N PHE A 10 -3.22 6.13 -5.82
CA PHE A 10 -1.77 5.93 -5.90
C PHE A 10 -1.16 5.82 -4.50
N TYR A 11 -1.52 6.75 -3.61
CA TYR A 11 -1.00 6.76 -2.23
C TYR A 11 -1.39 5.50 -1.48
N ARG A 12 -2.62 5.00 -1.69
CA ARG A 12 -3.07 3.76 -1.04
C ARG A 12 -2.21 2.58 -1.48
N ARG A 13 -1.89 2.49 -2.76
CA ARG A 13 -1.05 1.41 -3.28
C ARG A 13 0.35 1.45 -2.70
N ILE A 14 0.98 2.61 -2.66
CA ILE A 14 2.34 2.71 -2.11
C ILE A 14 2.34 2.53 -0.60
N TYR A 15 1.29 2.96 0.09
CA TYR A 15 1.17 2.78 1.53
C TYR A 15 1.03 1.30 1.89
N VAL A 16 0.17 0.58 1.18
CA VAL A 16 0.02 -0.87 1.40
C VAL A 16 1.32 -1.61 1.10
N THR A 17 2.02 -1.22 0.04
CA THR A 17 3.33 -1.81 -0.27
C THR A 17 4.31 -1.58 0.88
N TRP A 18 4.34 -0.37 1.44
CA TRP A 18 5.18 -0.06 2.58
C TRP A 18 4.80 -0.89 3.82
N LEU A 19 3.51 -1.03 4.09
CA LEU A 19 3.02 -1.88 5.20
C LEU A 19 3.52 -3.32 5.06
N ILE A 20 3.44 -3.87 3.86
CA ILE A 20 3.91 -5.22 3.58
C ILE A 20 5.38 -5.35 3.95
N GLN A 21 6.18 -4.36 3.59
CA GLN A 21 7.61 -4.36 3.89
C GLN A 21 7.88 -4.27 5.40
N GLN A 22 6.95 -3.68 6.16
CA GLN A 22 7.05 -3.58 7.61
C GLN A 22 6.51 -4.84 8.34
N GLY A 23 6.08 -5.85 7.60
CA GLY A 23 5.55 -7.07 8.19
C GLY A 23 4.03 -7.12 8.29
N VAL A 24 3.34 -6.07 7.88
CA VAL A 24 1.87 -6.02 7.78
C VAL A 24 1.51 -6.56 6.40
N ASN A 25 1.58 -7.87 6.26
CA ASN A 25 1.70 -8.51 4.95
C ASN A 25 0.62 -9.53 4.63
N THR A 26 -0.51 -9.47 5.31
CA THR A 26 -1.70 -10.27 4.97
C THR A 26 -2.92 -9.36 4.91
N VAL A 27 -3.97 -9.78 4.22
CA VAL A 27 -5.20 -8.99 4.13
C VAL A 27 -5.76 -8.66 5.52
N PRO A 28 -5.89 -9.62 6.45
CA PRO A 28 -6.38 -9.30 7.80
C PRO A 28 -5.50 -8.27 8.53
N LYS A 29 -4.18 -8.37 8.41
CA LYS A 29 -3.26 -7.44 9.07
C LYS A 29 -3.38 -6.03 8.47
N ILE A 30 -3.55 -5.95 7.15
CA ILE A 30 -3.71 -4.66 6.46
C ILE A 30 -5.02 -4.00 6.90
N ILE A 31 -6.10 -4.76 6.99
CA ILE A 31 -7.39 -4.25 7.46
C ILE A 31 -7.26 -3.74 8.90
N GLU A 32 -6.60 -4.49 9.76
CA GLU A 32 -6.41 -4.09 11.15
C GLU A 32 -5.61 -2.78 11.26
N ALA A 33 -4.61 -2.61 10.41
CA ALA A 33 -3.75 -1.42 10.44
C ALA A 33 -4.41 -0.18 9.84
N THR A 34 -5.31 -0.34 8.88
CA THR A 34 -5.85 0.76 8.10
C THR A 34 -7.34 0.99 8.27
N ASP A 35 -8.03 -0.02 8.80
CA ASP A 35 -9.49 -0.02 8.92
C ASP A 35 -10.22 0.07 7.56
N MET A 36 -9.52 -0.26 6.48
CA MET A 36 -10.15 -0.27 5.16
C MET A 36 -11.03 -1.51 4.99
N PRO A 37 -12.10 -1.42 4.16
CA PRO A 37 -12.90 -2.60 3.84
C PRO A 37 -12.05 -3.69 3.17
N ARG A 38 -12.40 -4.94 3.40
CA ARG A 38 -11.69 -6.08 2.81
C ARG A 38 -11.58 -5.97 1.30
N ARG A 39 -12.65 -5.57 0.63
CA ARG A 39 -12.64 -5.43 -0.81
C ARG A 39 -11.61 -4.38 -1.27
N THR A 40 -11.54 -3.26 -0.55
CA THR A 40 -10.56 -2.22 -0.85
C THR A 40 -9.14 -2.76 -0.71
N ALA A 41 -8.87 -3.55 0.34
CA ALA A 41 -7.55 -4.15 0.53
C ALA A 41 -7.22 -5.11 -0.61
N GLN A 42 -8.16 -5.96 -1.00
CA GLN A 42 -7.96 -6.91 -2.09
C GLN A 42 -7.73 -6.22 -3.42
N ASP A 43 -8.56 -5.20 -3.73
CA ASP A 43 -8.43 -4.44 -4.98
C ASP A 43 -7.10 -3.68 -5.03
N THR A 44 -6.68 -3.12 -3.89
CA THR A 44 -5.40 -2.41 -3.80
C THR A 44 -4.24 -3.36 -4.06
N LEU A 45 -4.25 -4.53 -3.41
CA LEU A 45 -3.20 -5.52 -3.62
C LEU A 45 -3.12 -5.98 -5.07
N ALA A 46 -4.29 -6.18 -5.70
CA ALA A 46 -4.35 -6.60 -7.11
C ALA A 46 -3.82 -5.54 -8.06
N ALA A 47 -3.89 -4.26 -7.67
CA ALA A 47 -3.47 -3.14 -8.52
C ALA A 47 -2.03 -2.66 -8.29
N ILE A 48 -1.36 -3.15 -7.26
CA ILE A 48 0.01 -2.72 -6.96
C ILE A 48 0.96 -3.00 -8.14
N HIS A 49 0.77 -4.10 -8.85
CA HIS A 49 1.61 -4.45 -10.01
C HIS A 49 1.56 -3.38 -11.12
N GLU A 50 0.51 -2.57 -11.17
CA GLU A 50 0.40 -1.50 -12.17
C GLU A 50 1.46 -0.41 -11.97
N LEU A 51 2.11 -0.37 -10.81
CA LEU A 51 3.22 0.52 -10.52
C LEU A 51 4.57 -0.15 -10.82
N GLU A 52 4.54 -1.29 -11.50
CA GLU A 52 5.71 -2.13 -11.80
C GLU A 52 6.37 -2.68 -10.52
N ILE A 53 5.66 -2.66 -9.41
CA ILE A 53 6.12 -3.25 -8.15
C ILE A 53 5.98 -4.76 -8.25
N ASP A 54 7.06 -5.47 -7.95
CA ASP A 54 7.07 -6.94 -7.92
C ASP A 54 6.68 -7.41 -6.51
N LEU A 55 5.46 -7.89 -6.39
CA LEU A 55 4.89 -8.32 -5.13
C LEU A 55 4.68 -9.83 -5.18
N GLU A 56 5.35 -10.55 -4.29
CA GLU A 56 5.19 -11.99 -4.18
C GLU A 56 4.03 -12.31 -3.24
N ASN A 57 3.15 -13.20 -3.70
CA ASN A 57 2.05 -13.71 -2.87
C ASN A 57 2.28 -15.20 -2.62
N ASN A 58 2.52 -15.55 -1.37
CA ASN A 58 2.77 -16.93 -0.97
C ASN A 58 1.66 -17.35 0.00
N ASN A 59 0.58 -17.90 -0.56
CA ASN A 59 -0.58 -18.36 0.22
C ASN A 59 -1.18 -17.27 1.10
N GLY A 60 -1.28 -16.04 0.56
CA GLY A 60 -1.88 -14.91 1.28
C GLY A 60 -0.89 -14.09 2.09
N SER A 61 0.36 -14.51 2.18
CA SER A 61 1.43 -13.73 2.79
C SER A 61 2.22 -13.04 1.69
N TYR A 62 2.30 -11.71 1.75
CA TYR A 62 2.90 -10.91 0.70
C TYR A 62 4.32 -10.47 1.05
N ARG A 63 5.14 -10.29 0.02
CA ARG A 63 6.51 -9.80 0.17
C ARG A 63 6.86 -8.89 -1.00
N VAL A 64 7.47 -7.75 -0.72
CA VAL A 64 7.94 -6.83 -1.75
C VAL A 64 9.31 -7.32 -2.24
N ARG A 65 9.37 -7.72 -3.51
CA ARG A 65 10.63 -8.16 -4.14
C ARG A 65 11.36 -7.00 -4.77
N ASP A 66 10.61 -6.06 -5.37
CA ASP A 66 11.18 -4.91 -6.05
C ASP A 66 10.13 -3.80 -6.06
N TRP A 67 10.56 -2.58 -5.76
CA TRP A 67 9.65 -1.43 -5.76
C TRP A 67 9.33 -0.90 -7.17
N GLY A 68 10.00 -1.42 -8.20
CA GLY A 68 9.70 -1.09 -9.59
C GLY A 68 9.85 0.40 -9.89
N ALA A 69 8.78 0.98 -10.41
CA ALA A 69 8.79 2.40 -10.81
C ALA A 69 8.67 3.37 -9.63
N VAL A 70 8.51 2.88 -8.40
CA VAL A 70 8.28 3.72 -7.23
C VAL A 70 9.58 3.88 -6.44
N ASN A 71 9.86 5.12 -6.04
CA ASN A 71 11.04 5.44 -5.23
C ASN A 71 10.77 5.09 -3.77
N ALA A 72 11.30 3.97 -3.32
CA ALA A 72 11.10 3.48 -1.95
C ALA A 72 11.63 4.45 -0.90
N ASN A 73 12.74 5.14 -1.19
CA ASN A 73 13.30 6.11 -0.25
C ASN A 73 12.36 7.30 -0.06
N TRP A 74 11.75 7.77 -1.14
CA TRP A 74 10.77 8.85 -1.05
C TRP A 74 9.58 8.42 -0.20
N VAL A 75 9.09 7.19 -0.40
CA VAL A 75 7.95 6.66 0.35
C VAL A 75 8.29 6.61 1.84
N ASN A 76 9.46 6.08 2.19
CA ASN A 76 9.89 6.00 3.60
C ASN A 76 9.98 7.39 4.24
N LYS A 77 10.53 8.35 3.53
CA LYS A 77 10.69 9.72 4.07
C LYS A 77 9.36 10.43 4.23
N ASN A 78 8.38 10.10 3.40
CA ASN A 78 7.11 10.82 3.34
C ASN A 78 5.93 9.99 3.86
N ILE A 79 6.20 8.91 4.58
CA ILE A 79 5.15 7.99 5.01
C ILE A 79 4.09 8.66 5.89
N ASN A 80 4.48 9.59 6.74
CA ASN A 80 3.54 10.30 7.60
C ASN A 80 2.61 11.19 6.78
N GLN A 81 3.13 11.83 5.73
CA GLN A 81 2.32 12.63 4.82
C GLN A 81 1.34 11.75 4.05
N ILE A 82 1.81 10.61 3.56
CA ILE A 82 0.97 9.66 2.82
C ILE A 82 -0.17 9.18 3.71
N LYS A 83 0.16 8.78 4.93
CA LYS A 83 -0.82 8.31 5.91
C LYS A 83 -1.85 9.39 6.23
N ALA A 84 -1.41 10.64 6.37
CA ALA A 84 -2.31 11.77 6.66
C ALA A 84 -3.28 12.02 5.51
N VAL A 85 -2.81 11.94 4.26
CA VAL A 85 -3.67 12.11 3.09
C VAL A 85 -4.73 11.02 3.03
N LEU A 86 -4.39 9.80 3.40
CA LEU A 86 -5.29 8.66 3.39
C LEU A 86 -6.19 8.60 4.64
N GLU A 87 -5.88 9.40 5.65
CA GLU A 87 -6.61 9.46 6.91
C GLU A 87 -6.65 8.12 7.65
N TYR A 88 -5.58 7.35 7.56
CA TYR A 88 -5.46 6.08 8.28
C TYR A 88 -4.94 6.26 9.69
N PRO A 89 -5.29 5.35 10.60
CA PRO A 89 -4.82 5.38 11.99
C PRO A 89 -3.30 5.38 12.11
#